data_8bb40fd2ce543212cc29170655d378c2
#
_entry.id   8bb40fd2ce543212cc29170655d378c2
#
_cell.length_a   1.000
_cell.length_b   1.000
_cell.length_c   1.000
_cell.angle_alpha   90.00
_cell.angle_beta   90.00
_cell.angle_gamma   90.00
#
_symmetry.space_group_name_H-M   'P 1'
#
loop_
_entity.id
_entity.type
_entity.pdbx_description
1 polymer ?
#
loop_
_entity_poly.entity_id
_entity_poly.type
_entity_poly.pdbx_seq_one_letter_code
_entity_poly.pdbx_strand_id
1 'polypeptide(L)'
;LVSMLRGIAAGMRYLAEAGFVHRDLAARNILVDAHLVCKVSDFGLSRALDGDRDSDPTYTSSLGGKIPIRWTAPEAIAFRTFTSASDAWSFGIVMWEVLSFGERPYWDMSNQDV
;
A
#
# COMPACT_ATOMS: atom_id res chain seq x y z
N LEU A 1 -4.39 -17.76 7.69
CA LEU A 1 -4.01 -16.36 7.46
C LEU A 1 -2.66 -16.22 6.77
N VAL A 2 -1.72 -17.13 7.08
CA VAL A 2 -0.40 -17.05 6.47
C VAL A 2 -0.47 -17.22 4.96
N SER A 3 -1.30 -18.14 4.47
CA SER A 3 -1.41 -18.33 3.03
C SER A 3 -2.02 -17.11 2.34
N MET A 4 -2.90 -16.40 3.02
CA MET A 4 -3.42 -15.14 2.50
C MET A 4 -2.31 -14.11 2.36
N LEU A 5 -1.46 -13.98 3.37
CA LEU A 5 -0.33 -13.06 3.33
C LEU A 5 0.66 -13.43 2.23
N ARG A 6 0.88 -14.72 2.02
CA ARG A 6 1.76 -15.16 0.95
C ARG A 6 1.22 -14.77 -0.43
N GLY A 7 -0.09 -14.87 -0.61
CA GLY A 7 -0.71 -14.46 -1.86
C GLY A 7 -0.57 -12.97 -2.11
N ILE A 8 -0.76 -12.16 -1.07
CA ILE A 8 -0.58 -10.72 -1.19
C ILE A 8 0.87 -10.38 -1.50
N ALA A 9 1.80 -11.04 -0.80
CA ALA A 9 3.22 -10.81 -1.03
C ALA A 9 3.62 -11.16 -2.46
N ALA A 10 3.09 -12.26 -2.99
CA ALA A 10 3.38 -12.67 -4.36
C ALA A 10 2.90 -11.63 -5.36
N GLY A 11 1.71 -11.08 -5.14
CA GLY A 11 1.18 -10.03 -5.99
C GLY A 11 2.03 -8.77 -5.96
N MET A 12 2.48 -8.39 -4.77
CA MET A 12 3.32 -7.21 -4.62
C MET A 12 4.71 -7.43 -5.21
N ARG A 13 5.23 -8.65 -5.12
CA ARG A 13 6.49 -8.96 -5.76
C ARG A 13 6.38 -8.81 -7.27
N TYR A 14 5.29 -9.28 -7.84
CA TYR A 14 5.06 -9.13 -9.27
C TYR A 14 5.03 -7.66 -9.67
N LEU A 15 4.32 -6.83 -8.91
CA LEU A 15 4.25 -5.40 -9.20
C LEU A 15 5.63 -4.75 -9.14
N ALA A 16 6.41 -5.07 -8.11
CA ALA A 16 7.73 -4.49 -7.95
C ALA A 16 8.64 -4.89 -9.10
N GLU A 17 8.59 -6.16 -9.50
CA GLU A 17 9.42 -6.64 -10.61
C GLU A 17 8.99 -6.04 -11.94
N ALA A 18 7.72 -5.68 -12.06
CA ALA A 18 7.21 -5.03 -13.25
C ALA A 18 7.50 -3.53 -13.29
N GLY A 19 8.09 -2.98 -12.22
CA GLY A 19 8.45 -1.57 -12.17
C GLY A 19 7.34 -0.66 -11.70
N PHE A 20 6.35 -1.18 -10.99
CA PHE A 20 5.25 -0.39 -10.48
C PHE A 20 5.31 -0.23 -8.98
N VAL A 21 4.82 0.90 -8.50
CA VAL A 21 4.60 1.16 -7.08
C VAL A 21 3.10 1.32 -6.89
N HIS A 22 2.54 0.58 -5.93
CA HIS A 22 1.10 0.57 -5.72
C HIS A 22 0.59 1.86 -5.09
N ARG A 23 1.21 2.28 -3.99
CA ARG A 23 0.93 3.49 -3.23
C ARG A 23 -0.32 3.44 -2.36
N ASP A 24 -1.15 2.41 -2.50
CA ASP A 24 -2.38 2.32 -1.69
C ASP A 24 -2.63 0.89 -1.25
N LEU A 25 -1.57 0.19 -0.83
CA LEU A 25 -1.71 -1.18 -0.36
C LEU A 25 -2.30 -1.17 1.03
N ALA A 26 -3.47 -1.76 1.16
CA ALA A 26 -4.23 -1.86 2.40
C ALA A 26 -5.18 -3.04 2.26
N ALA A 27 -5.65 -3.57 3.38
CA ALA A 27 -6.55 -4.72 3.34
C ALA A 27 -7.81 -4.45 2.52
N ARG A 28 -8.32 -3.22 2.55
CA ARG A 28 -9.52 -2.86 1.78
C ARG A 28 -9.34 -3.04 0.28
N ASN A 29 -8.09 -3.07 -0.19
CA ASN A 29 -7.76 -3.21 -1.61
C ASN A 29 -7.33 -4.61 -1.96
N ILE A 30 -7.56 -5.57 -1.08
CA ILE A 30 -7.29 -6.98 -1.34
C ILE A 30 -8.62 -7.68 -1.59
N LEU A 31 -8.70 -8.36 -2.72
CA LEU A 31 -9.88 -9.15 -3.06
C LEU A 31 -9.61 -10.61 -2.70
N VAL A 32 -10.65 -11.29 -2.22
CA VAL A 32 -10.53 -12.68 -1.80
C VAL A 32 -11.55 -13.50 -2.61
N ASP A 33 -11.07 -14.56 -3.26
CA ASP A 33 -11.97 -15.41 -4.03
C ASP A 33 -12.56 -16.53 -3.17
N ALA A 34 -13.36 -17.39 -3.80
CA ALA A 34 -14.05 -18.46 -3.09
C ALA A 34 -13.09 -19.48 -2.47
N HIS A 35 -11.87 -19.54 -2.95
CA HIS A 35 -10.84 -20.44 -2.44
C HIS A 35 -9.92 -19.76 -1.43
N LEU A 36 -10.29 -18.55 -0.98
CA LEU A 36 -9.51 -17.76 -0.04
C LEU A 36 -8.16 -17.33 -0.61
N VAL A 37 -8.06 -17.22 -1.93
CA VAL A 37 -6.87 -16.69 -2.57
C VAL A 37 -7.01 -15.17 -2.64
N CYS A 38 -5.98 -14.47 -2.14
CA CYS A 38 -5.99 -13.02 -2.07
C CYS A 38 -5.32 -12.41 -3.28
N LYS A 39 -5.91 -11.35 -3.80
CA LYS A 39 -5.42 -10.66 -4.99
C LYS A 39 -5.36 -9.17 -4.73
N VAL A 40 -4.24 -8.57 -5.08
CA VAL A 40 -4.06 -7.13 -4.93
C VAL A 40 -4.87 -6.42 -6.00
N SER A 41 -5.56 -5.36 -5.60
CA SER A 41 -6.41 -4.62 -6.53
C SER A 41 -6.29 -3.11 -6.28
N ASP A 42 -7.09 -2.35 -7.03
CA ASP A 42 -7.23 -0.90 -6.88
C ASP A 42 -5.93 -0.15 -7.14
N PHE A 43 -5.55 -0.11 -8.40
CA PHE A 43 -4.31 0.53 -8.83
C PHE A 43 -4.50 2.01 -9.14
N GLY A 44 -5.51 2.64 -8.56
CA GLY A 44 -5.80 4.03 -8.84
C GLY A 44 -4.66 4.99 -8.52
N LEU A 45 -3.86 4.68 -7.51
CA LEU A 45 -2.71 5.49 -7.15
C LEU A 45 -1.40 4.95 -7.67
N SER A 46 -1.40 3.80 -8.34
CA SER A 46 -0.16 3.17 -8.76
C SER A 46 0.53 3.95 -9.87
N ARG A 47 1.84 3.83 -9.92
CA ARG A 47 2.68 4.51 -10.91
C ARG A 47 3.84 3.62 -11.32
N ALA A 48 4.20 3.70 -12.60
CA ALA A 48 5.39 3.05 -13.08
C ALA A 48 6.61 3.85 -12.65
N LEU A 49 7.63 3.17 -12.16
CA LEU A 49 8.82 3.86 -11.67
C LEU A 49 9.55 4.63 -12.77
N ASP A 50 9.61 4.03 -13.96
CA ASP A 50 10.42 4.60 -15.02
C ASP A 50 9.77 5.79 -15.71
N GLY A 51 8.47 5.83 -15.74
CA GLY A 51 7.78 6.77 -16.61
C GLY A 51 7.43 8.09 -15.97
N ASP A 52 7.58 8.21 -14.69
CA ASP A 52 7.02 9.35 -14.01
C ASP A 52 7.94 10.01 -13.01
N ARG A 53 9.23 9.85 -13.17
CA ARG A 53 10.15 10.45 -12.23
C ARG A 53 10.00 11.97 -12.15
N ASP A 54 9.51 12.57 -13.19
CA ASP A 54 9.30 14.01 -13.20
C ASP A 54 8.06 14.43 -12.45
N SER A 55 7.04 13.60 -12.49
CA SER A 55 5.76 13.92 -11.89
C SER A 55 5.52 13.19 -10.58
N ASP A 56 6.31 12.19 -10.29
CA ASP A 56 6.05 11.30 -9.20
C ASP A 56 5.89 12.00 -7.85
N PRO A 57 6.83 12.83 -7.42
CA PRO A 57 6.72 13.43 -6.09
C PRO A 57 5.48 14.31 -5.94
N THR A 58 4.98 14.87 -7.02
CA THR A 58 3.86 15.79 -6.95
C THR A 58 2.53 15.14 -7.22
N TYR A 59 2.55 13.93 -7.74
CA TYR A 59 1.31 13.27 -8.11
C TYR A 59 0.34 13.18 -6.94
N THR A 60 0.81 12.67 -5.82
CA THR A 60 -0.04 12.48 -4.65
C THR A 60 -0.56 13.81 -4.13
N SER A 61 0.23 14.85 -4.23
CA SER A 61 -0.21 16.17 -3.84
C SER A 61 -1.36 16.64 -4.70
N SER A 62 -1.26 16.41 -6.00
CA SER A 62 -2.30 16.86 -6.92
C SER A 62 -3.60 16.11 -6.71
N LEU A 63 -3.56 14.97 -6.04
CA LEU A 63 -4.75 14.24 -5.67
C LEU A 63 -5.37 14.76 -4.38
N GLY A 64 -5.03 15.97 -3.98
CA GLY A 64 -5.65 16.58 -2.83
C GLY A 64 -5.14 16.08 -1.50
N GLY A 65 -3.95 15.52 -1.50
CA GLY A 65 -3.38 15.03 -0.27
C GLY A 65 -4.10 13.83 0.32
N LYS A 66 -4.82 13.12 -0.49
CA LYS A 66 -5.57 11.96 0.00
C LYS A 66 -4.66 10.75 0.12
N ILE A 67 -3.66 10.90 0.95
CA ILE A 67 -2.72 9.83 1.24
C ILE A 67 -3.31 8.98 2.36
N PRO A 68 -3.32 7.65 2.21
CA PRO A 68 -3.78 6.76 3.29
C PRO A 68 -2.69 6.69 4.38
N ILE A 69 -2.69 7.68 5.25
CA ILE A 69 -1.59 7.93 6.18
C ILE A 69 -1.23 6.70 7.02
N ARG A 70 -2.24 5.99 7.51
CA ARG A 70 -2.00 4.87 8.43
C ARG A 70 -1.26 3.71 7.77
N TRP A 71 -1.28 3.67 6.44
CA TRP A 71 -0.62 2.62 5.66
C TRP A 71 0.63 3.09 4.97
N THR A 72 0.95 4.38 5.08
CA THR A 72 2.00 5.00 4.25
C THR A 72 3.30 5.11 5.03
N ALA A 73 4.40 4.77 4.38
CA ALA A 73 5.73 4.85 4.98
C ALA A 73 6.08 6.29 5.35
N PRO A 74 6.87 6.49 6.42
CA PRO A 74 7.21 7.84 6.85
C PRO A 74 7.86 8.70 5.78
N GLU A 75 8.78 8.14 4.99
CA GLU A 75 9.44 8.91 3.94
C GLU A 75 8.46 9.30 2.84
N ALA A 76 7.44 8.47 2.61
CA ALA A 76 6.43 8.79 1.61
C ALA A 76 5.52 9.91 2.09
N ILE A 77 5.22 9.93 3.38
CA ILE A 77 4.43 11.02 3.96
C ILE A 77 5.23 12.32 3.92
N ALA A 78 6.47 12.27 4.39
CA ALA A 78 7.26 13.47 4.59
C ALA A 78 7.76 14.06 3.27
N PHE A 79 8.19 13.22 2.35
CA PHE A 79 8.89 13.68 1.14
C PHE A 79 8.18 13.29 -0.14
N ARG A 80 7.01 12.65 -0.03
CA ARG A 80 6.25 12.17 -1.18
C ARG A 80 7.05 11.21 -2.04
N THR A 81 7.92 10.46 -1.41
CA THR A 81 8.78 9.50 -2.08
C THR A 81 8.16 8.12 -1.96
N PHE A 82 7.58 7.64 -3.05
CA PHE A 82 6.94 6.34 -3.09
C PHE A 82 7.78 5.38 -3.91
N THR A 83 8.13 4.26 -3.30
CA THR A 83 8.98 3.24 -3.92
C THR A 83 8.43 1.87 -3.56
N SER A 84 9.04 0.82 -4.12
CA SER A 84 8.71 -0.53 -3.69
C SER A 84 9.01 -0.73 -2.21
N ALA A 85 9.99 0.00 -1.67
CA ALA A 85 10.28 -0.07 -0.24
C ALA A 85 9.14 0.52 0.59
N SER A 86 8.53 1.63 0.14
CA SER A 86 7.39 2.18 0.86
C SER A 86 6.17 1.27 0.73
N ASP A 87 6.02 0.57 -0.39
CA ASP A 87 4.98 -0.46 -0.50
C ASP A 87 5.23 -1.59 0.50
N ALA A 88 6.49 -1.95 0.74
CA ALA A 88 6.81 -2.97 1.73
C ALA A 88 6.40 -2.55 3.14
N TRP A 89 6.57 -1.28 3.46
CA TRP A 89 6.05 -0.75 4.73
C TRP A 89 4.54 -0.98 4.81
N SER A 90 3.82 -0.61 3.75
CA SER A 90 2.37 -0.79 3.70
C SER A 90 1.99 -2.25 3.85
N PHE A 91 2.77 -3.16 3.27
CA PHE A 91 2.52 -4.59 3.43
C PHE A 91 2.61 -5.00 4.90
N GLY A 92 3.55 -4.43 5.64
CA GLY A 92 3.63 -4.68 7.08
C GLY A 92 2.35 -4.28 7.81
N ILE A 93 1.77 -3.16 7.43
CA ILE A 93 0.51 -2.74 8.02
C ILE A 93 -0.61 -3.71 7.61
N VAL A 94 -0.62 -4.18 6.36
CA VAL A 94 -1.59 -5.19 5.92
C VAL A 94 -1.45 -6.46 6.73
N MET A 95 -0.22 -6.89 7.00
CA MET A 95 0.01 -8.06 7.86
C MET A 95 -0.66 -7.86 9.21
N TRP A 96 -0.49 -6.69 9.79
CA TRP A 96 -1.12 -6.39 11.07
C TRP A 96 -2.65 -6.42 10.95
N GLU A 97 -3.20 -5.84 9.87
CA GLU A 97 -4.64 -5.86 9.66
C GLU A 97 -5.17 -7.29 9.60
N VAL A 98 -4.48 -8.15 8.84
CA VAL A 98 -4.91 -9.54 8.68
C VAL A 98 -4.87 -10.27 10.02
N LEU A 99 -3.78 -10.12 10.76
CA LEU A 99 -3.59 -10.85 12.00
C LEU A 99 -4.45 -10.29 13.14
N SER A 100 -4.95 -9.07 13.01
CA SER A 100 -5.87 -8.49 13.98
C SER A 100 -7.33 -8.65 13.58
N PHE A 101 -7.58 -9.38 12.50
CA PHE A 101 -8.94 -9.62 11.98
C PHE A 101 -9.64 -8.33 11.59
N GLY A 102 -8.90 -7.44 10.95
CA GLY A 102 -9.49 -6.27 10.33
C GLY A 102 -9.57 -5.03 11.20
N GLU A 103 -8.78 -4.96 12.25
CA GLU A 103 -8.74 -3.76 13.07
C GLU A 103 -8.15 -2.59 12.30
N ARG A 104 -8.53 -1.39 12.70
CA ARG A 104 -8.00 -0.19 12.08
C ARG A 104 -6.59 0.10 12.63
N PRO A 105 -5.60 0.27 11.75
CA PRO A 105 -4.24 0.59 12.21
C PRO A 105 -4.22 1.85 13.06
N TYR A 106 -3.50 1.79 14.19
CA TYR A 106 -3.38 2.91 15.13
C TYR A 106 -4.75 3.41 15.56
N TRP A 107 -5.62 2.49 15.97
CA TRP A 107 -7.04 2.77 16.21
C TRP A 107 -7.28 3.84 17.29
N ASP A 108 -6.33 4.03 18.18
CA ASP A 108 -6.47 4.99 19.27
C ASP A 108 -5.76 6.31 18.99
N MET A 109 -5.32 6.53 17.75
CA MET A 109 -4.61 7.74 17.37
C MET A 109 -5.34 8.48 16.27
N SER A 110 -5.24 9.80 16.28
CA SER A 110 -5.76 10.62 15.19
C SER A 110 -4.80 10.56 14.00
N ASN A 111 -5.26 11.02 12.84
CA ASN A 111 -4.39 11.08 11.67
C ASN A 111 -3.17 11.96 11.91
N GLN A 112 -3.29 12.97 12.72
CA GLN A 112 -2.16 13.87 13.02
C GLN A 112 -1.11 13.17 13.87
N ASP A 113 -1.54 12.23 14.70
CA ASP A 113 -0.64 11.57 15.66
C ASP A 113 -0.01 10.30 15.08
N VAL A 114 -0.53 9.80 13.99
CA VAL A 114 0.00 8.59 13.38
C VAL A 114 1.40 8.79 12.77
#